data_1e19b73a4167c1908f55750f0a0cf420
#
_entry.id   1e19b73a4167c1908f55750f0a0cf420
#
_cell.length_a   1.000
_cell.length_b   1.000
_cell.length_c   1.000
_cell.angle_alpha   90.00
_cell.angle_beta   90.00
_cell.angle_gamma   90.00
#
_symmetry.space_group_name_H-M   'P 1'
#
loop_
_entity.id
_entity.type
_entity.pdbx_description
1 polymer ?
#
loop_
_entity_poly.entity_id
_entity_poly.type
_entity_poly.pdbx_seq_one_letter_code
_entity_poly.pdbx_strand_id
1 'polypeptide(L)'
;MKKALNVANILNQKIERIPFRGEMYQAFKEPQNKGIWFVWGASASGKSTFLLQLAKEFAKTEETFYNLLEEETDDSDFIERNEIVGTSDVKDNFLASSYDYEQMCAYLDKRGSPNVVFIDSGIYFFKSFEQYLEFKRKYRKKIIVISGHAQGNNPRSELEKSIMFDAKQKVFVTGYLAACKGRTIGPNGGLFIIWDEGYQKLRGQQSED
;
A
#
# COMPACT_ATOMS: atom_id res chain seq x y z
N MET A 1 -23.11 -20.58 3.97
CA MET A 1 -22.13 -20.69 5.09
C MET A 1 -20.83 -21.28 4.56
N LYS A 2 -19.63 -20.74 4.93
CA LYS A 2 -18.36 -21.36 4.52
C LYS A 2 -18.19 -22.68 5.29
N LYS A 3 -17.82 -23.76 4.58
CA LYS A 3 -17.53 -25.06 5.19
C LYS A 3 -16.24 -24.97 6.01
N ALA A 4 -16.23 -25.55 7.21
CA ALA A 4 -14.99 -25.75 7.96
C ALA A 4 -14.06 -26.71 7.19
N LEU A 5 -12.77 -26.42 7.21
CA LEU A 5 -11.75 -27.22 6.53
C LEU A 5 -10.93 -27.99 7.56
N ASN A 6 -10.61 -29.24 7.28
CA ASN A 6 -9.62 -29.97 8.06
C ASN A 6 -8.19 -29.53 7.70
N VAL A 7 -7.20 -29.92 8.48
CA VAL A 7 -5.79 -29.49 8.32
C VAL A 7 -5.24 -29.89 6.95
N ALA A 8 -5.53 -31.08 6.45
CA ALA A 8 -5.08 -31.51 5.12
C ALA A 8 -5.60 -30.59 4.01
N ASN A 9 -6.89 -30.23 4.08
CA ASN A 9 -7.49 -29.28 3.13
C ASN A 9 -6.92 -27.87 3.26
N ILE A 10 -6.52 -27.45 4.47
CA ILE A 10 -5.86 -26.15 4.68
C ILE A 10 -4.47 -26.15 4.03
N LEU A 11 -3.67 -27.19 4.24
CA LEU A 11 -2.31 -27.31 3.73
C LEU A 11 -2.25 -27.44 2.20
N ASN A 12 -3.29 -28.03 1.59
CA ASN A 12 -3.39 -28.19 0.14
C ASN A 12 -3.94 -26.96 -0.60
N GLN A 13 -4.20 -25.83 0.09
CA GLN A 13 -4.66 -24.62 -0.59
C GLN A 13 -3.54 -23.99 -1.41
N LYS A 14 -3.82 -23.71 -2.69
CA LYS A 14 -2.93 -22.94 -3.53
C LYS A 14 -2.95 -21.46 -3.10
N ILE A 15 -1.76 -20.90 -2.86
CA ILE A 15 -1.59 -19.51 -2.49
C ILE A 15 -0.95 -18.79 -3.67
N GLU A 16 -1.68 -17.88 -4.27
CA GLU A 16 -1.15 -16.95 -5.27
C GLU A 16 -0.32 -15.89 -4.59
N ARG A 17 0.83 -15.55 -5.19
CA ARG A 17 1.78 -14.55 -4.69
C ARG A 17 2.15 -13.59 -5.80
N ILE A 18 2.45 -12.36 -5.42
CA ILE A 18 3.00 -11.35 -6.32
C ILE A 18 4.52 -11.54 -6.40
N PRO A 19 5.09 -11.71 -7.59
CA PRO A 19 6.51 -12.00 -7.76
C PRO A 19 7.38 -10.74 -7.70
N PHE A 20 7.44 -10.08 -6.55
CA PHE A 20 8.33 -8.94 -6.33
C PHE A 20 9.77 -9.29 -6.66
N ARG A 21 10.55 -8.32 -7.13
CA ARG A 21 11.95 -8.48 -7.51
C ARG A 21 12.82 -7.40 -6.87
N GLY A 22 14.14 -7.58 -6.93
CA GLY A 22 15.13 -6.61 -6.46
C GLY A 22 14.88 -6.19 -5.00
N GLU A 23 14.93 -4.90 -4.75
CA GLU A 23 14.79 -4.31 -3.41
C GLU A 23 13.41 -4.54 -2.79
N MET A 24 12.35 -4.53 -3.61
CA MET A 24 10.99 -4.85 -3.13
C MET A 24 10.91 -6.30 -2.63
N TYR A 25 11.56 -7.25 -3.30
CA TYR A 25 11.66 -8.62 -2.78
C TYR A 25 12.47 -8.68 -1.49
N GLN A 26 13.60 -7.95 -1.40
CA GLN A 26 14.40 -7.91 -0.18
C GLN A 26 13.60 -7.40 1.03
N ALA A 27 12.72 -6.41 0.82
CA ALA A 27 11.89 -5.84 1.87
C ALA A 27 10.62 -6.67 2.18
N PHE A 28 9.92 -7.16 1.16
CA PHE A 28 8.55 -7.68 1.29
C PHE A 28 8.38 -9.14 0.84
N LYS A 29 9.43 -9.79 0.31
CA LYS A 29 9.33 -11.12 -0.33
C LYS A 29 8.32 -11.11 -1.47
N GLU A 30 7.63 -12.24 -1.60
CA GLU A 30 6.48 -12.42 -2.49
C GLU A 30 5.20 -12.39 -1.65
N PRO A 31 4.54 -11.23 -1.52
CA PRO A 31 3.33 -11.15 -0.71
C PRO A 31 2.18 -11.92 -1.36
N GLN A 32 1.23 -12.35 -0.54
CA GLN A 32 0.02 -12.99 -1.03
C GLN A 32 -0.78 -12.03 -1.90
N ASN A 33 -1.33 -12.53 -3.04
CA ASN A 33 -2.15 -11.77 -3.99
C ASN A 33 -3.55 -11.44 -3.43
N LYS A 34 -3.65 -11.05 -2.18
CA LYS A 34 -4.82 -10.47 -1.52
C LYS A 34 -4.50 -10.00 -0.11
N GLY A 35 -5.25 -9.03 0.36
CA GLY A 35 -5.24 -8.57 1.75
C GLY A 35 -4.99 -7.09 1.88
N ILE A 36 -5.06 -6.61 3.11
CA ILE A 36 -4.91 -5.20 3.43
C ILE A 36 -3.46 -4.90 3.75
N TRP A 37 -2.95 -3.83 3.15
CA TRP A 37 -1.71 -3.15 3.49
C TRP A 37 -2.07 -1.81 4.12
N PHE A 38 -1.38 -1.43 5.17
CA PHE A 38 -1.51 -0.10 5.75
C PHE A 38 -0.13 0.56 5.79
N VAL A 39 -0.03 1.73 5.14
CA VAL A 39 1.19 2.50 5.01
C VAL A 39 0.98 3.84 5.69
N TRP A 40 1.76 4.18 6.71
CA TRP A 40 1.62 5.47 7.39
C TRP A 40 2.96 6.16 7.58
N GLY A 41 2.91 7.48 7.65
CA GLY A 41 4.10 8.31 7.83
C GLY A 41 3.72 9.77 8.01
N ALA A 42 4.63 10.55 8.55
CA ALA A 42 4.46 11.99 8.66
C ALA A 42 4.53 12.67 7.28
N SER A 43 4.11 13.94 7.21
CA SER A 43 4.36 14.76 6.02
C SER A 43 5.86 14.82 5.73
N ALA A 44 6.23 14.88 4.46
CA ALA A 44 7.61 14.90 3.98
C ALA A 44 8.49 13.71 4.37
N SER A 45 7.90 12.59 4.81
CA SER A 45 8.64 11.36 5.15
C SER A 45 9.07 10.51 3.95
N GLY A 46 8.59 10.83 2.74
CA GLY A 46 8.73 10.01 1.52
C GLY A 46 7.56 9.06 1.27
N LYS A 47 6.46 9.15 2.06
CA LYS A 47 5.31 8.22 1.98
C LYS A 47 4.70 8.16 0.58
N SER A 48 4.36 9.31 -0.04
CA SER A 48 3.72 9.35 -1.36
C SER A 48 4.64 8.78 -2.46
N THR A 49 5.94 9.04 -2.40
CA THR A 49 6.92 8.42 -3.31
C THR A 49 6.97 6.90 -3.12
N PHE A 50 7.02 6.42 -1.88
CA PHE A 50 6.97 4.98 -1.60
C PHE A 50 5.70 4.31 -2.12
N LEU A 51 4.54 4.96 -1.95
CA LEU A 51 3.26 4.43 -2.45
C LEU A 51 3.28 4.27 -3.98
N LEU A 52 3.84 5.24 -4.71
CA LEU A 52 4.00 5.14 -6.16
C LEU A 52 5.02 4.07 -6.58
N GLN A 53 6.16 3.94 -5.86
CA GLN A 53 7.13 2.86 -6.10
C GLN A 53 6.51 1.48 -5.86
N LEU A 54 5.72 1.34 -4.81
CA LEU A 54 4.99 0.11 -4.50
C LEU A 54 3.89 -0.17 -5.54
N ALA A 55 3.16 0.85 -5.99
CA ALA A 55 2.14 0.73 -7.03
C ALA A 55 2.77 0.33 -8.38
N LYS A 56 3.91 0.93 -8.75
CA LYS A 56 4.69 0.52 -9.92
C LYS A 56 5.11 -0.95 -9.84
N GLU A 57 5.56 -1.41 -8.68
CA GLU A 57 5.97 -2.81 -8.51
C GLU A 57 4.80 -3.77 -8.69
N PHE A 58 3.63 -3.46 -8.12
CA PHE A 58 2.42 -4.24 -8.34
C PHE A 58 1.99 -4.22 -9.83
N ALA A 59 2.05 -3.06 -10.47
CA ALA A 59 1.62 -2.89 -11.86
C ALA A 59 2.48 -3.64 -12.89
N LYS A 60 3.64 -4.17 -12.50
CA LYS A 60 4.42 -5.07 -13.36
C LYS A 60 3.69 -6.37 -13.68
N THR A 61 2.77 -6.81 -12.82
CA THR A 61 2.09 -8.11 -12.95
C THR A 61 0.58 -8.06 -12.73
N GLU A 62 0.06 -6.99 -12.14
CA GLU A 62 -1.35 -6.86 -11.78
C GLU A 62 -1.88 -5.50 -12.21
N GLU A 63 -3.10 -5.45 -12.73
CA GLU A 63 -3.79 -4.19 -12.93
C GLU A 63 -3.97 -3.46 -11.60
N THR A 64 -3.44 -2.24 -11.51
CA THR A 64 -3.31 -1.45 -10.30
C THR A 64 -4.04 -0.12 -10.47
N PHE A 65 -4.95 0.18 -9.54
CA PHE A 65 -5.69 1.44 -9.48
C PHE A 65 -5.21 2.27 -8.28
N TYR A 66 -4.80 3.51 -8.55
CA TYR A 66 -4.39 4.47 -7.55
C TYR A 66 -5.49 5.52 -7.34
N ASN A 67 -6.15 5.47 -6.19
CA ASN A 67 -7.20 6.42 -5.81
C ASN A 67 -6.59 7.58 -5.02
N LEU A 68 -6.53 8.75 -5.66
CA LEU A 68 -6.04 10.00 -5.08
C LEU A 68 -7.21 10.71 -4.37
N LEU A 69 -7.04 11.04 -3.09
CA LEU A 69 -8.02 11.78 -2.30
C LEU A 69 -7.40 12.99 -1.58
N GLU A 70 -6.10 13.14 -1.68
CA GLU A 70 -5.34 14.28 -1.15
C GLU A 70 -4.84 15.21 -2.27
N GLU A 71 -4.80 14.71 -3.49
CA GLU A 71 -4.28 15.40 -4.69
C GLU A 71 -5.18 15.04 -5.88
N GLU A 72 -5.06 15.80 -6.97
CA GLU A 72 -5.70 15.50 -8.25
C GLU A 72 -4.69 14.91 -9.26
N THR A 73 -5.19 14.28 -10.31
CA THR A 73 -4.35 13.63 -11.32
C THR A 73 -3.57 14.62 -12.18
N ASP A 74 -3.97 15.89 -12.20
CA ASP A 74 -3.34 17.00 -12.92
C ASP A 74 -2.47 17.90 -12.02
N ASP A 75 -2.32 17.56 -10.74
CA ASP A 75 -1.39 18.25 -9.85
C ASP A 75 0.06 18.03 -10.28
N SER A 76 0.82 19.12 -10.35
CA SER A 76 2.26 19.09 -10.75
C SER A 76 3.07 18.13 -9.90
N ASP A 77 2.85 18.12 -8.58
CA ASP A 77 3.56 17.27 -7.64
C ASP A 77 3.31 15.78 -7.89
N PHE A 78 2.07 15.42 -8.27
CA PHE A 78 1.74 14.04 -8.62
C PHE A 78 2.39 13.64 -9.95
N ILE A 79 2.37 14.53 -10.96
CA ILE A 79 3.00 14.29 -12.25
C ILE A 79 4.52 14.12 -12.10
N GLU A 80 5.20 15.05 -11.42
CA GLU A 80 6.65 14.99 -11.19
C GLU A 80 7.06 13.72 -10.42
N ARG A 81 6.29 13.32 -9.39
CA ARG A 81 6.57 12.07 -8.68
C ARG A 81 6.42 10.82 -9.56
N ASN A 82 5.45 10.80 -10.48
CA ASN A 82 5.31 9.73 -11.45
C ASN A 82 6.50 9.67 -12.41
N GLU A 83 7.03 10.82 -12.84
CA GLU A 83 8.22 10.89 -13.67
C GLU A 83 9.45 10.38 -12.91
N ILE A 84 9.68 10.84 -11.67
CA ILE A 84 10.81 10.41 -10.82
C ILE A 84 10.76 8.89 -10.56
N VAL A 85 9.59 8.35 -10.26
CA VAL A 85 9.39 6.91 -10.03
C VAL A 85 9.45 6.11 -11.34
N GLY A 86 9.18 6.76 -12.49
CA GLY A 86 9.15 6.13 -13.81
C GLY A 86 7.96 5.18 -13.97
N THR A 87 6.76 5.61 -13.56
CA THR A 87 5.52 4.81 -13.70
C THR A 87 5.12 4.57 -15.15
N SER A 88 5.68 5.33 -16.10
CA SER A 88 5.54 5.11 -17.55
C SER A 88 5.91 3.68 -17.99
N ASP A 89 6.81 3.00 -17.26
CA ASP A 89 7.20 1.62 -17.55
C ASP A 89 6.05 0.61 -17.41
N VAL A 90 5.00 0.99 -16.69
CA VAL A 90 3.84 0.15 -16.35
C VAL A 90 2.51 0.79 -16.76
N LYS A 91 2.54 1.72 -17.71
CA LYS A 91 1.37 2.53 -18.15
C LYS A 91 0.13 1.72 -18.52
N ASP A 92 0.31 0.51 -19.04
CA ASP A 92 -0.80 -0.32 -19.48
C ASP A 92 -1.55 -1.00 -18.31
N ASN A 93 -0.92 -1.06 -17.14
CA ASN A 93 -1.47 -1.69 -15.93
C ASN A 93 -1.65 -0.71 -14.77
N PHE A 94 -1.33 0.57 -14.95
CA PHE A 94 -1.44 1.60 -13.90
C PHE A 94 -2.51 2.63 -14.28
N LEU A 95 -3.54 2.71 -13.45
CA LEU A 95 -4.65 3.65 -13.59
C LEU A 95 -4.74 4.54 -12.35
N ALA A 96 -5.09 5.81 -12.51
CA ALA A 96 -5.29 6.73 -11.41
C ALA A 96 -6.57 7.56 -11.62
N SER A 97 -7.27 7.84 -10.51
CA SER A 97 -8.43 8.76 -10.48
C SER A 97 -8.72 9.14 -9.03
N SER A 98 -9.68 10.05 -8.84
CA SER A 98 -10.19 10.47 -7.54
C SER A 98 -11.65 10.00 -7.41
N TYR A 99 -11.88 8.85 -6.80
CA TYR A 99 -13.20 8.27 -6.57
C TYR A 99 -13.56 8.32 -5.09
N ASP A 100 -14.76 8.81 -4.78
CA ASP A 100 -15.35 8.64 -3.46
C ASP A 100 -15.68 7.15 -3.17
N TYR A 101 -16.17 6.87 -1.98
CA TYR A 101 -16.48 5.49 -1.55
C TYR A 101 -17.48 4.78 -2.46
N GLU A 102 -18.54 5.50 -2.90
CA GLU A 102 -19.63 4.93 -3.70
C GLU A 102 -19.16 4.68 -5.13
N GLN A 103 -18.45 5.65 -5.71
CA GLN A 103 -17.86 5.54 -7.05
C GLN A 103 -16.84 4.39 -7.10
N MET A 104 -15.97 4.27 -6.07
CA MET A 104 -15.02 3.19 -5.97
C MET A 104 -15.72 1.83 -5.87
N CYS A 105 -16.76 1.71 -5.05
CA CYS A 105 -17.52 0.47 -4.95
C CYS A 105 -18.15 0.10 -6.30
N ALA A 106 -18.77 1.07 -6.98
CA ALA A 106 -19.37 0.86 -8.29
C ALA A 106 -18.33 0.47 -9.36
N TYR A 107 -17.10 1.03 -9.27
CA TYR A 107 -15.98 0.68 -10.16
C TYR A 107 -15.49 -0.74 -9.90
N LEU A 108 -15.26 -1.10 -8.63
CA LEU A 108 -14.73 -2.41 -8.23
C LEU A 108 -15.74 -3.57 -8.40
N ASP A 109 -17.03 -3.26 -8.48
CA ASP A 109 -18.08 -4.26 -8.73
C ASP A 109 -18.13 -4.70 -10.21
N LYS A 110 -17.49 -3.96 -11.11
CA LYS A 110 -17.43 -4.32 -12.53
C LYS A 110 -16.54 -5.56 -12.73
N ARG A 111 -16.91 -6.38 -13.69
CA ARG A 111 -16.07 -7.50 -14.14
C ARG A 111 -14.77 -6.96 -14.71
N GLY A 112 -13.63 -7.57 -14.33
CA GLY A 112 -12.31 -7.14 -14.79
C GLY A 112 -11.78 -5.91 -14.04
N SER A 113 -12.37 -5.52 -12.91
CA SER A 113 -11.84 -4.43 -12.08
C SER A 113 -10.47 -4.78 -11.49
N PRO A 114 -9.59 -3.78 -11.29
CA PRO A 114 -8.20 -3.98 -10.83
C PRO A 114 -8.08 -4.87 -9.60
N ASN A 115 -7.07 -5.72 -9.58
CA ASN A 115 -6.79 -6.60 -8.44
C ASN A 115 -6.09 -5.87 -7.29
N VAL A 116 -5.33 -4.81 -7.61
CA VAL A 116 -4.60 -3.98 -6.64
C VAL A 116 -5.21 -2.59 -6.62
N VAL A 117 -5.55 -2.10 -5.42
CA VAL A 117 -6.19 -0.79 -5.21
C VAL A 117 -5.43 -0.04 -4.14
N PHE A 118 -4.95 1.14 -4.47
CA PHE A 118 -4.40 2.11 -3.54
C PHE A 118 -5.49 3.11 -3.14
N ILE A 119 -5.54 3.48 -1.87
CA ILE A 119 -6.44 4.49 -1.30
C ILE A 119 -5.58 5.49 -0.53
N ASP A 120 -5.33 6.65 -1.12
CA ASP A 120 -4.48 7.70 -0.59
C ASP A 120 -5.28 9.00 -0.33
N SER A 121 -5.81 9.21 0.91
CA SER A 121 -5.64 8.38 2.10
C SER A 121 -6.95 7.84 2.68
N GLY A 122 -6.80 6.84 3.56
CA GLY A 122 -7.91 6.14 4.18
C GLY A 122 -8.85 7.02 5.02
N ILE A 123 -8.35 8.12 5.62
CA ILE A 123 -9.16 9.03 6.43
C ILE A 123 -10.18 9.83 5.60
N TYR A 124 -9.88 10.08 4.33
CA TYR A 124 -10.81 10.74 3.41
C TYR A 124 -11.77 9.75 2.75
N PHE A 125 -11.44 8.46 2.80
CA PHE A 125 -12.23 7.41 2.16
C PHE A 125 -13.23 6.75 3.11
N PHE A 126 -12.81 6.38 4.32
CA PHE A 126 -13.65 5.67 5.29
C PHE A 126 -14.17 6.61 6.37
N LYS A 127 -15.49 6.60 6.59
CA LYS A 127 -16.16 7.36 7.65
C LYS A 127 -16.11 6.65 9.01
N SER A 128 -15.96 5.31 9.01
CA SER A 128 -15.90 4.51 10.22
C SER A 128 -15.15 3.20 10.01
N PHE A 129 -14.78 2.53 11.11
CA PHE A 129 -14.16 1.22 11.05
C PHE A 129 -15.14 0.13 10.54
N GLU A 130 -16.44 0.28 10.79
CA GLU A 130 -17.48 -0.60 10.26
C GLU A 130 -17.52 -0.54 8.74
N GLN A 131 -17.50 0.67 8.15
CA GLN A 131 -17.46 0.86 6.70
C GLN A 131 -16.21 0.23 6.08
N TYR A 132 -15.04 0.40 6.73
CA TYR A 132 -13.81 -0.29 6.33
C TYR A 132 -13.97 -1.82 6.35
N LEU A 133 -14.55 -2.39 7.41
CA LEU A 133 -14.74 -3.84 7.51
C LEU A 133 -15.70 -4.38 6.44
N GLU A 134 -16.72 -3.63 6.07
CA GLU A 134 -17.62 -3.96 4.97
C GLU A 134 -16.89 -3.96 3.63
N PHE A 135 -16.13 -2.92 3.35
CA PHE A 135 -15.30 -2.81 2.14
C PHE A 135 -14.30 -3.95 2.05
N LYS A 136 -13.52 -4.21 3.09
CA LYS A 136 -12.58 -5.33 3.19
C LYS A 136 -13.25 -6.69 2.94
N ARG A 137 -14.44 -6.91 3.51
CA ARG A 137 -15.19 -8.16 3.34
C ARG A 137 -15.67 -8.34 1.91
N LYS A 138 -16.17 -7.28 1.31
CA LYS A 138 -16.66 -7.26 -0.08
C LYS A 138 -15.52 -7.54 -1.06
N TYR A 139 -14.41 -6.87 -0.90
CA TYR A 139 -13.24 -6.96 -1.81
C TYR A 139 -12.10 -7.83 -1.28
N ARG A 140 -12.41 -8.83 -0.46
CA ARG A 140 -11.45 -9.72 0.22
C ARG A 140 -10.48 -10.49 -0.68
N LYS A 141 -10.72 -10.55 -1.98
CA LYS A 141 -9.86 -11.21 -2.97
C LYS A 141 -8.83 -10.26 -3.57
N LYS A 142 -8.95 -8.97 -3.32
CA LYS A 142 -8.06 -7.93 -3.85
C LYS A 142 -6.95 -7.61 -2.84
N ILE A 143 -5.89 -6.99 -3.33
CA ILE A 143 -4.91 -6.26 -2.52
C ILE A 143 -5.44 -4.83 -2.37
N ILE A 144 -5.55 -4.36 -1.15
CA ILE A 144 -5.96 -2.99 -0.85
C ILE A 144 -4.88 -2.35 -0.01
N VAL A 145 -4.20 -1.35 -0.57
CA VAL A 145 -3.17 -0.56 0.10
C VAL A 145 -3.81 0.76 0.54
N ILE A 146 -3.82 0.99 1.83
CA ILE A 146 -4.43 2.17 2.44
C ILE A 146 -3.32 3.00 3.07
N SER A 147 -3.25 4.28 2.72
CA SER A 147 -2.33 5.20 3.37
C SER A 147 -2.98 5.89 4.56
N GLY A 148 -2.15 6.35 5.49
CA GLY A 148 -2.55 7.11 6.65
C GLY A 148 -1.47 8.09 7.11
N HIS A 149 -1.86 8.99 8.00
CA HIS A 149 -0.97 9.98 8.59
C HIS A 149 -0.37 9.47 9.90
N ALA A 150 0.85 9.90 10.20
CA ALA A 150 1.50 9.60 11.46
C ALA A 150 1.43 10.79 12.44
N GLN A 151 1.30 10.45 13.73
CA GLN A 151 1.60 11.32 14.85
C GLN A 151 2.67 10.61 15.71
N GLY A 152 3.91 11.08 15.60
CA GLY A 152 5.06 10.31 16.06
C GLY A 152 5.18 9.00 15.26
N ASN A 153 5.32 7.88 15.95
CA ASN A 153 5.46 6.56 15.31
C ASN A 153 4.11 5.84 15.07
N ASN A 154 3.00 6.42 15.50
CA ASN A 154 1.68 5.79 15.42
C ASN A 154 0.80 6.47 14.37
N PRO A 155 -0.20 5.78 13.82
CA PRO A 155 -1.24 6.42 13.02
C PRO A 155 -1.97 7.50 13.84
N ARG A 156 -2.37 8.59 13.16
CA ARG A 156 -2.90 9.79 13.80
C ARG A 156 -4.28 9.59 14.42
N SER A 157 -5.19 8.95 13.71
CA SER A 157 -6.58 8.78 14.14
C SER A 157 -6.85 7.38 14.71
N GLU A 158 -7.90 7.21 15.51
CA GLU A 158 -8.33 5.90 16.02
C GLU A 158 -8.81 4.98 14.90
N LEU A 159 -9.41 5.53 13.84
CA LEU A 159 -9.77 4.77 12.65
C LEU A 159 -8.53 4.18 11.99
N GLU A 160 -7.51 5.00 11.74
CA GLU A 160 -6.26 4.54 11.12
C GLU A 160 -5.53 3.52 11.99
N LYS A 161 -5.52 3.69 13.31
CA LYS A 161 -4.97 2.69 14.25
C LYS A 161 -5.70 1.35 14.12
N SER A 162 -7.03 1.37 14.07
CA SER A 162 -7.85 0.18 13.92
C SER A 162 -7.58 -0.53 12.59
N ILE A 163 -7.47 0.21 11.49
CA ILE A 163 -7.11 -0.32 10.18
C ILE A 163 -5.69 -0.91 10.21
N MET A 164 -4.72 -0.22 10.81
CA MET A 164 -3.35 -0.72 10.96
C MET A 164 -3.32 -2.04 11.72
N PHE A 165 -4.04 -2.16 12.85
CA PHE A 165 -4.05 -3.41 13.62
C PHE A 165 -4.62 -4.58 12.82
N ASP A 166 -5.63 -4.33 11.99
CA ASP A 166 -6.27 -5.33 11.15
C ASP A 166 -5.48 -5.70 9.89
N ALA A 167 -4.61 -4.82 9.42
CA ALA A 167 -3.83 -5.02 8.19
C ALA A 167 -2.86 -6.21 8.27
N LYS A 168 -2.65 -6.90 7.14
CA LYS A 168 -1.65 -7.98 7.01
C LYS A 168 -0.24 -7.45 6.91
N GLN A 169 -0.06 -6.39 6.13
CA GLN A 169 1.20 -5.68 5.98
C GLN A 169 1.06 -4.29 6.60
N LYS A 170 2.05 -3.93 7.37
CA LYS A 170 2.12 -2.67 8.11
C LYS A 170 3.44 -2.02 7.78
N VAL A 171 3.41 -0.86 7.13
CA VAL A 171 4.62 -0.19 6.66
C VAL A 171 4.66 1.22 7.24
N PHE A 172 5.62 1.45 8.12
CA PHE A 172 5.90 2.78 8.65
C PHE A 172 6.94 3.47 7.80
N VAL A 173 6.64 4.68 7.35
CA VAL A 173 7.53 5.49 6.51
C VAL A 173 8.04 6.67 7.32
N THR A 174 9.35 6.78 7.46
CA THR A 174 10.02 7.87 8.16
C THR A 174 11.42 8.09 7.57
N GLY A 175 11.81 9.34 7.36
CA GLY A 175 13.16 9.69 6.90
C GLY A 175 13.58 8.93 5.64
N TYR A 176 12.71 8.85 4.66
CA TYR A 176 12.91 8.14 3.38
C TYR A 176 13.19 6.63 3.52
N LEU A 177 12.78 6.04 4.64
CA LEU A 177 12.83 4.60 4.89
C LEU A 177 11.41 4.06 5.12
N ALA A 178 11.03 3.04 4.37
CA ALA A 178 9.83 2.24 4.61
C ALA A 178 10.21 0.99 5.43
N ALA A 179 9.66 0.87 6.64
CA ALA A 179 9.90 -0.26 7.54
C ALA A 179 8.65 -1.12 7.64
N CYS A 180 8.71 -2.34 7.09
CA CYS A 180 7.62 -3.32 7.14
C CYS A 180 7.63 -4.05 8.49
N LYS A 181 6.49 -4.04 9.16
CA LYS A 181 6.22 -4.81 10.40
C LYS A 181 5.11 -5.85 10.19
N GLY A 182 4.91 -6.27 8.93
CA GLY A 182 3.81 -7.15 8.53
C GLY A 182 4.10 -8.63 8.73
N ARG A 183 3.20 -9.45 8.19
CA ARG A 183 3.30 -10.92 8.26
C ARG A 183 4.24 -11.52 7.23
N THR A 184 4.59 -10.77 6.19
CA THR A 184 5.57 -11.17 5.17
C THR A 184 6.67 -10.13 5.18
N ILE A 185 7.83 -10.52 5.67
CA ILE A 185 9.03 -9.69 5.78
C ILE A 185 10.11 -10.34 4.91
N GLY A 186 10.82 -9.51 4.16
CA GLY A 186 11.89 -9.96 3.28
C GLY A 186 13.21 -10.25 4.02
N PRO A 187 14.21 -10.73 3.27
CA PRO A 187 15.49 -11.14 3.85
C PRO A 187 16.24 -10.04 4.59
N ASN A 188 16.03 -8.76 4.22
CA ASN A 188 16.67 -7.61 4.87
C ASN A 188 15.95 -7.09 6.12
N GLY A 189 14.97 -7.85 6.66
CA GLY A 189 14.22 -7.44 7.85
C GLY A 189 13.07 -6.46 7.56
N GLY A 190 12.68 -6.32 6.31
CA GLY A 190 11.51 -5.49 5.92
C GLY A 190 11.83 -4.02 5.67
N LEU A 191 13.08 -3.68 5.36
CA LEU A 191 13.51 -2.30 5.12
C LEU A 191 13.60 -2.01 3.63
N PHE A 192 13.06 -0.86 3.21
CA PHE A 192 13.13 -0.36 1.85
C PHE A 192 13.51 1.12 1.87
N ILE A 193 14.64 1.45 1.25
CA ILE A 193 15.10 2.84 1.12
C ILE A 193 14.38 3.47 -0.07
N ILE A 194 13.66 4.55 0.19
CA ILE A 194 12.80 5.25 -0.78
C ILE A 194 13.63 6.17 -1.66
N TRP A 195 14.57 6.89 -1.03
CA TRP A 195 15.50 7.81 -1.66
C TRP A 195 16.82 7.80 -0.89
N ASP A 196 17.85 7.24 -1.50
CA ASP A 196 19.12 6.94 -0.82
C ASP A 196 19.84 8.21 -0.34
N GLU A 197 19.95 9.22 -1.18
CA GLU A 197 20.64 10.47 -0.81
C GLU A 197 19.95 11.19 0.37
N GLY A 198 18.61 11.24 0.37
CA GLY A 198 17.83 11.83 1.45
C GLY A 198 17.95 11.04 2.74
N TYR A 199 17.94 9.72 2.64
CA TYR A 199 18.12 8.83 3.76
C TYR A 199 19.50 8.98 4.41
N GLN A 200 20.58 9.05 3.61
CA GLN A 200 21.95 9.22 4.11
C GLN A 200 22.14 10.60 4.77
N LYS A 201 21.60 11.67 4.17
CA LYS A 201 21.66 13.02 4.75
C LYS A 201 21.04 13.08 6.16
N LEU A 202 19.88 12.47 6.35
CA LEU A 202 19.21 12.47 7.66
C LEU A 202 19.96 11.63 8.70
N ARG A 203 20.65 10.56 8.29
CA ARG A 203 21.49 9.78 9.19
C ARG A 203 22.79 10.48 9.58
N GLY A 204 23.42 11.17 8.64
CA GLY A 204 24.62 11.97 8.91
C GLY A 204 24.36 13.06 9.95
N GLN A 205 23.23 13.75 9.86
CA GLN A 205 22.81 14.76 10.84
C GLN A 205 22.52 14.18 12.24
N GLN A 206 22.03 12.94 12.34
CA GLN A 206 21.78 12.28 13.64
C GLN A 206 23.05 11.74 14.32
N SER A 207 24.16 11.65 13.61
CA SER A 207 25.46 11.21 14.17
C SER A 207 26.36 12.36 14.65
N GLU A 208 25.93 13.61 14.44
CA GLU A 208 26.65 14.83 14.88
C GLU A 208 26.03 15.47 16.15
N ASP A 209 24.90 14.97 16.64
CA ASP A 209 24.23 15.34 17.90
C ASP A 209 24.44 14.25 18.97
#